data_6deda138410c6648caea4118ba7db7ca
#
_entry.id   6deda138410c6648caea4118ba7db7ca
#
_cell.length_a   1.000
_cell.length_b   1.000
_cell.length_c   1.000
_cell.angle_alpha   90.00
_cell.angle_beta   90.00
_cell.angle_gamma   90.00
#
_symmetry.space_group_name_H-M   'P 1'
#
loop_
_entity.id
_entity.type
_entity.pdbx_description
1 polymer ?
#
loop_
_entity_poly.entity_id
_entity_poly.type
_entity_poly.pdbx_seq_one_letter_code
_entity_poly.pdbx_strand_id
1 'polypeptide(L)'
;ENIVLDDNKIKNSSYSSDLGFGFRAVSDEVVAYSHSNEISKNSLKQSSENLKSTLKSIKGTYNQSIPKSNKKYYENINPIEQKTLNSKIKILNKVNEYLRSKDKNIKQVTANFSGEQKSIEIIRSGGESLTDVRPLIRFNVSVMLEKNGRKETGVYGIGGRQSYDSYLKEDNWKNVCDEALRIASVNLESKPAPAGEMKVVLGPGWPAILIHEAIGHGFDGMIVYVDQAGKPPRFYTGGWKDREKKIPTDPKSLFKIAWNQHFISIFTSLLIIQI
;
A
#
# COMPACT_ATOMS: atom_id res chain seq x y z
N GLU A 1 -12.08 1.74 -9.79
CA GLU A 1 -12.34 0.92 -10.98
C GLU A 1 -11.54 -0.37 -10.88
N ASN A 2 -12.16 -1.48 -11.27
CA ASN A 2 -11.47 -2.75 -11.41
C ASN A 2 -12.01 -3.50 -12.64
N ILE A 3 -11.12 -3.93 -13.54
CA ILE A 3 -11.44 -4.64 -14.77
C ILE A 3 -10.63 -5.93 -14.77
N VAL A 4 -11.31 -7.08 -14.84
CA VAL A 4 -10.70 -8.40 -14.81
C VAL A 4 -11.04 -9.16 -16.07
N LEU A 5 -10.02 -9.55 -16.82
CA LEU A 5 -10.10 -10.54 -17.87
C LEU A 5 -9.65 -11.90 -17.31
N ASP A 6 -10.39 -12.93 -17.60
CA ASP A 6 -10.06 -14.31 -17.28
C ASP A 6 -10.46 -15.19 -18.47
N ASP A 7 -9.48 -15.86 -19.05
CA ASP A 7 -9.65 -16.76 -20.19
C ASP A 7 -10.50 -16.20 -21.33
N ASN A 8 -10.02 -15.13 -21.97
CA ASN A 8 -10.68 -14.44 -23.08
C ASN A 8 -12.00 -13.75 -22.76
N LYS A 9 -12.45 -13.71 -21.50
CA LYS A 9 -13.71 -13.11 -21.10
C LYS A 9 -13.48 -12.05 -20.05
N ILE A 10 -14.18 -10.92 -20.15
CA ILE A 10 -14.24 -9.97 -19.06
C ILE A 10 -15.17 -10.56 -18.00
N LYS A 11 -14.57 -10.95 -16.86
CA LYS A 11 -15.28 -11.52 -15.71
C LYS A 11 -15.88 -10.45 -14.81
N ASN A 12 -15.18 -9.34 -14.70
CA ASN A 12 -15.62 -8.22 -13.89
C ASN A 12 -15.23 -6.90 -14.54
N SER A 13 -16.12 -5.95 -14.46
CA SER A 13 -15.84 -4.55 -14.75
C SER A 13 -16.69 -3.73 -13.78
N SER A 14 -16.07 -3.20 -12.75
CA SER A 14 -16.75 -2.49 -11.67
C SER A 14 -16.16 -1.10 -11.49
N TYR A 15 -17.03 -0.19 -11.09
CA TYR A 15 -16.67 1.15 -10.68
C TYR A 15 -17.47 1.49 -9.42
N SER A 16 -16.82 2.07 -8.44
CA SER A 16 -17.45 2.62 -7.24
C SER A 16 -16.92 4.02 -6.98
N SER A 17 -17.75 4.84 -6.37
CA SER A 17 -17.38 6.15 -5.89
C SER A 17 -17.96 6.33 -4.51
N ASP A 18 -17.11 6.57 -3.54
CA ASP A 18 -17.48 6.79 -2.16
C ASP A 18 -17.02 8.17 -1.71
N LEU A 19 -17.76 8.78 -0.82
CA LEU A 19 -17.41 10.02 -0.19
C LEU A 19 -17.74 9.97 1.30
N GLY A 20 -17.07 10.80 2.08
CA GLY A 20 -17.30 10.85 3.51
C GLY A 20 -16.38 11.86 4.18
N PHE A 21 -16.57 12.04 5.46
CA PHE A 21 -15.69 12.85 6.28
C PHE A 21 -15.36 12.17 7.59
N GLY A 22 -14.27 12.58 8.20
CA GLY A 22 -13.88 12.18 9.53
C GLY A 22 -13.47 13.39 10.35
N PHE A 23 -14.01 13.51 11.56
CA PHE A 23 -13.55 14.46 12.55
C PHE A 23 -12.63 13.77 13.53
N ARG A 24 -11.50 14.39 13.81
CA ARG A 24 -10.56 13.97 14.83
C ARG A 24 -10.32 15.15 15.76
N ALA A 25 -10.50 14.93 17.03
CA ALA A 25 -10.15 15.90 18.06
C ALA A 25 -9.16 15.27 19.04
N VAL A 26 -8.16 16.04 19.43
CA VAL A 26 -7.13 15.63 20.37
C VAL A 26 -7.12 16.63 21.50
N SER A 27 -7.22 16.16 22.73
CA SER A 27 -7.07 16.98 23.94
C SER A 27 -6.18 16.20 24.90
N ASP A 28 -4.98 16.72 25.15
CA ASP A 28 -3.91 16.05 25.89
C ASP A 28 -3.62 14.66 25.32
N GLU A 29 -3.82 13.60 26.07
CA GLU A 29 -3.60 12.21 25.65
C GLU A 29 -4.86 11.54 25.06
N VAL A 30 -6.01 12.24 25.08
CA VAL A 30 -7.27 11.68 24.60
C VAL A 30 -7.53 12.07 23.15
N VAL A 31 -7.81 11.06 22.35
CA VAL A 31 -8.20 11.22 20.95
C VAL A 31 -9.64 10.78 20.79
N ALA A 32 -10.47 11.66 20.27
CA ALA A 32 -11.84 11.35 19.85
C ALA A 32 -11.93 11.38 18.33
N TYR A 33 -12.71 10.46 17.77
CA TYR A 33 -12.93 10.35 16.35
C TYR A 33 -14.41 10.08 16.03
N SER A 34 -14.93 10.76 15.03
CA SER A 34 -16.27 10.53 14.49
C SER A 34 -16.23 10.66 12.97
N HIS A 35 -17.01 9.84 12.26
CA HIS A 35 -17.04 9.85 10.80
C HIS A 35 -18.45 9.62 10.27
N SER A 36 -18.67 9.98 9.01
CA SER A 36 -19.89 9.68 8.27
C SER A 36 -19.59 9.59 6.76
N ASN A 37 -20.33 8.74 6.08
CA ASN A 37 -20.33 8.66 4.61
C ASN A 37 -21.29 9.68 3.99
N GLU A 38 -22.09 10.38 4.80
CA GLU A 38 -22.98 11.44 4.35
C GLU A 38 -22.36 12.81 4.66
N ILE A 39 -22.08 13.59 3.62
CA ILE A 39 -21.64 14.98 3.77
C ILE A 39 -22.86 15.89 3.74
N SER A 40 -23.51 16.06 4.88
CA SER A 40 -24.61 16.98 5.08
C SER A 40 -24.36 17.86 6.30
N LYS A 41 -25.02 19.02 6.36
CA LYS A 41 -24.93 19.91 7.53
C LYS A 41 -25.35 19.20 8.82
N ASN A 42 -26.34 18.31 8.73
CA ASN A 42 -26.84 17.57 9.89
C ASN A 42 -25.82 16.52 10.36
N SER A 43 -25.24 15.73 9.45
CA SER A 43 -24.24 14.72 9.80
C SER A 43 -22.96 15.36 10.35
N LEU A 44 -22.52 16.49 9.79
CA LEU A 44 -21.41 17.28 10.32
C LEU A 44 -21.69 17.76 11.74
N LYS A 45 -22.88 18.31 12.00
CA LYS A 45 -23.28 18.78 13.32
C LYS A 45 -23.32 17.65 14.33
N GLN A 46 -23.98 16.54 14.00
CA GLN A 46 -24.08 15.37 14.87
C GLN A 46 -22.70 14.78 15.21
N SER A 47 -21.83 14.62 14.20
CA SER A 47 -20.48 14.14 14.42
C SER A 47 -19.65 15.07 15.31
N SER A 48 -19.82 16.38 15.16
CA SER A 48 -19.20 17.38 16.05
C SER A 48 -19.72 17.30 17.50
N GLU A 49 -21.01 17.07 17.68
CA GLU A 49 -21.62 16.91 19.02
C GLU A 49 -21.15 15.62 19.70
N ASN A 50 -21.00 14.54 18.95
CA ASN A 50 -20.44 13.28 19.44
C ASN A 50 -19.00 13.48 19.97
N LEU A 51 -18.16 14.19 19.21
CA LEU A 51 -16.81 14.52 19.67
C LEU A 51 -16.81 15.35 20.94
N LYS A 52 -17.64 16.40 20.99
CA LYS A 52 -17.77 17.25 22.17
C LYS A 52 -18.19 16.46 23.40
N SER A 53 -19.10 15.50 23.25
CA SER A 53 -19.56 14.68 24.39
C SER A 53 -18.43 13.79 24.92
N THR A 54 -17.57 13.27 24.06
CA THR A 54 -16.40 12.46 24.44
C THR A 54 -15.34 13.29 25.15
N LEU A 55 -15.18 14.56 24.77
CA LEU A 55 -14.13 15.44 25.30
C LEU A 55 -14.59 16.34 26.45
N LYS A 56 -15.88 16.28 26.87
CA LYS A 56 -16.47 17.18 27.88
C LYS A 56 -15.77 17.23 29.24
N SER A 57 -15.05 16.18 29.61
CA SER A 57 -14.32 16.09 30.88
C SER A 57 -12.85 16.50 30.76
N ILE A 58 -12.38 16.92 29.58
CA ILE A 58 -10.97 17.15 29.33
C ILE A 58 -10.77 18.62 28.95
N LYS A 59 -9.94 19.29 29.72
CA LYS A 59 -9.49 20.65 29.43
C LYS A 59 -8.12 20.56 28.79
N GLY A 60 -8.03 20.86 27.50
CA GLY A 60 -6.77 20.92 26.75
C GLY A 60 -6.66 22.24 25.99
N THR A 61 -5.48 22.79 25.92
CA THR A 61 -5.14 23.90 25.03
C THR A 61 -4.35 23.42 23.85
N TYR A 62 -4.88 23.68 22.66
CA TYR A 62 -4.15 23.39 21.43
C TYR A 62 -3.16 24.53 21.16
N ASN A 63 -1.88 24.26 21.19
CA ASN A 63 -0.83 25.26 21.04
C ASN A 63 0.28 24.86 20.05
N GLN A 64 -0.07 24.14 19.00
CA GLN A 64 0.93 23.72 18.03
C GLN A 64 0.83 24.52 16.74
N SER A 65 1.87 25.30 16.45
CA SER A 65 2.03 25.94 15.16
C SER A 65 2.28 24.86 14.11
N ILE A 66 1.44 24.81 13.09
CA ILE A 66 1.48 23.80 12.05
C ILE A 66 2.34 24.33 10.89
N PRO A 67 3.29 23.55 10.35
CA PRO A 67 4.05 23.97 9.18
C PRO A 67 3.11 24.30 8.01
N LYS A 68 3.26 25.45 7.42
CA LYS A 68 2.47 25.93 6.27
C LYS A 68 2.98 25.34 4.95
N SER A 69 3.18 24.04 4.84
CA SER A 69 3.60 23.45 3.59
C SER A 69 2.64 22.36 3.15
N ASN A 70 1.93 22.65 2.05
CA ASN A 70 1.17 21.65 1.31
C ASN A 70 1.98 21.22 0.09
N LYS A 71 2.95 20.33 0.30
CA LYS A 71 3.75 19.81 -0.81
C LYS A 71 2.95 18.74 -1.54
N LYS A 72 2.62 19.02 -2.79
CA LYS A 72 1.98 18.02 -3.68
C LYS A 72 3.04 17.08 -4.22
N TYR A 73 2.89 15.78 -3.97
CA TYR A 73 3.83 14.75 -4.41
C TYR A 73 3.38 14.06 -5.69
N TYR A 74 2.10 14.17 -6.05
CA TYR A 74 1.50 13.48 -7.18
C TYR A 74 0.83 14.46 -8.11
N GLU A 75 0.73 14.08 -9.37
CA GLU A 75 -0.02 14.84 -10.36
C GLU A 75 -1.51 14.82 -10.03
N ASN A 76 -2.17 15.96 -10.28
CA ASN A 76 -3.62 16.07 -10.11
C ASN A 76 -4.32 15.47 -11.32
N ILE A 77 -4.32 14.15 -11.40
CA ILE A 77 -4.93 13.40 -12.49
C ILE A 77 -5.95 12.39 -11.95
N ASN A 78 -6.99 12.15 -12.74
CA ASN A 78 -7.86 10.99 -12.54
C ASN A 78 -7.45 9.89 -13.52
N PRO A 79 -6.71 8.85 -13.07
CA PRO A 79 -6.23 7.81 -13.96
C PRO A 79 -7.39 7.01 -14.57
N ILE A 80 -8.53 6.94 -13.89
CA ILE A 80 -9.70 6.16 -14.34
C ILE A 80 -10.30 6.77 -15.62
N GLU A 81 -10.39 8.11 -15.68
CA GLU A 81 -11.01 8.84 -16.77
C GLU A 81 -10.09 9.05 -17.98
N GLN A 82 -8.79 8.94 -17.80
CA GLN A 82 -7.82 9.18 -18.89
C GLN A 82 -7.95 8.20 -20.05
N LYS A 83 -8.46 7.02 -19.82
CA LYS A 83 -8.64 5.98 -20.83
C LYS A 83 -10.05 5.40 -20.76
N THR A 84 -10.64 5.22 -21.93
CA THR A 84 -11.96 4.59 -22.03
C THR A 84 -11.87 3.11 -21.59
N LEU A 85 -12.97 2.60 -21.07
CA LEU A 85 -13.09 1.18 -20.69
C LEU A 85 -12.70 0.28 -21.87
N ASN A 86 -13.18 0.57 -23.07
CA ASN A 86 -12.87 -0.21 -24.26
C ASN A 86 -11.37 -0.24 -24.58
N SER A 87 -10.64 0.85 -24.38
CA SER A 87 -9.19 0.87 -24.60
C SER A 87 -8.44 0.00 -23.60
N LYS A 88 -8.87 -0.03 -22.34
CA LYS A 88 -8.31 -0.91 -21.31
C LYS A 88 -8.59 -2.39 -21.61
N ILE A 89 -9.83 -2.71 -22.01
CA ILE A 89 -10.22 -4.06 -22.41
C ILE A 89 -9.40 -4.55 -23.62
N LYS A 90 -9.17 -3.68 -24.61
CA LYS A 90 -8.33 -4.02 -25.78
C LYS A 90 -6.91 -4.44 -25.36
N ILE A 91 -6.33 -3.79 -24.37
CA ILE A 91 -5.01 -4.17 -23.86
C ILE A 91 -5.08 -5.52 -23.14
N LEU A 92 -6.09 -5.75 -22.29
CA LEU A 92 -6.25 -7.05 -21.62
C LEU A 92 -6.39 -8.21 -22.61
N ASN A 93 -7.11 -7.99 -23.71
CA ASN A 93 -7.20 -8.99 -24.79
C ASN A 93 -5.85 -9.24 -25.45
N LYS A 94 -5.10 -8.17 -25.79
CA LYS A 94 -3.74 -8.31 -26.33
C LYS A 94 -2.79 -9.05 -25.39
N VAL A 95 -2.89 -8.83 -24.09
CA VAL A 95 -2.13 -9.55 -23.05
C VAL A 95 -2.42 -11.05 -23.11
N ASN A 96 -3.68 -11.43 -23.20
CA ASN A 96 -4.07 -12.83 -23.30
C ASN A 96 -3.61 -13.47 -24.62
N GLU A 97 -3.80 -12.80 -25.76
CA GLU A 97 -3.34 -13.27 -27.07
C GLU A 97 -1.81 -13.43 -27.08
N TYR A 98 -1.08 -12.45 -26.58
CA TYR A 98 0.37 -12.46 -26.50
C TYR A 98 0.89 -13.66 -25.69
N LEU A 99 0.35 -13.86 -24.48
CA LEU A 99 0.76 -14.96 -23.63
C LEU A 99 0.48 -16.31 -24.30
N ARG A 100 -0.72 -16.51 -24.83
CA ARG A 100 -1.07 -17.76 -25.50
C ARG A 100 -0.23 -18.05 -26.75
N SER A 101 0.30 -17.02 -27.39
CA SER A 101 1.24 -17.19 -28.51
C SER A 101 2.64 -17.64 -28.06
N LYS A 102 3.00 -17.43 -26.79
CA LYS A 102 4.34 -17.75 -26.27
C LYS A 102 4.51 -19.22 -25.88
N ASP A 103 3.50 -19.84 -25.28
CA ASP A 103 3.59 -21.22 -24.80
C ASP A 103 2.23 -21.94 -24.91
N LYS A 104 2.24 -23.07 -25.60
CA LYS A 104 1.06 -23.95 -25.80
C LYS A 104 0.58 -24.61 -24.50
N ASN A 105 1.40 -24.65 -23.47
CA ASN A 105 1.07 -25.23 -22.16
C ASN A 105 0.27 -24.26 -21.28
N ILE A 106 0.03 -23.03 -21.73
CA ILE A 106 -0.79 -22.07 -21.00
C ILE A 106 -2.24 -22.56 -20.99
N LYS A 107 -2.75 -22.82 -19.79
CA LYS A 107 -4.14 -23.24 -19.55
C LYS A 107 -5.04 -22.08 -19.20
N GLN A 108 -4.53 -21.13 -18.39
CA GLN A 108 -5.32 -19.98 -17.97
C GLN A 108 -4.47 -18.72 -17.99
N VAL A 109 -5.08 -17.64 -18.40
CA VAL A 109 -4.52 -16.27 -18.31
C VAL A 109 -5.54 -15.41 -17.61
N THR A 110 -5.13 -14.80 -16.52
CA THR A 110 -5.91 -13.77 -15.84
C THR A 110 -5.13 -12.47 -15.86
N ALA A 111 -5.75 -11.39 -16.29
CA ALA A 111 -5.14 -10.06 -16.27
C ALA A 111 -6.11 -9.04 -15.72
N ASN A 112 -5.64 -8.11 -14.90
CA ASN A 112 -6.51 -7.07 -14.40
C ASN A 112 -5.84 -5.71 -14.37
N PHE A 113 -6.67 -4.68 -14.62
CA PHE A 113 -6.38 -3.30 -14.29
C PHE A 113 -7.23 -2.87 -13.10
N SER A 114 -6.60 -2.24 -12.12
CA SER A 114 -7.30 -1.50 -11.08
C SER A 114 -6.80 -0.07 -11.03
N GLY A 115 -7.70 0.85 -10.77
CA GLY A 115 -7.40 2.27 -10.64
C GLY A 115 -8.23 2.90 -9.54
N GLU A 116 -7.59 3.76 -8.78
CA GLU A 116 -8.19 4.58 -7.74
C GLU A 116 -7.76 6.03 -7.92
N GLN A 117 -8.67 6.94 -7.68
CA GLN A 117 -8.35 8.34 -7.44
C GLN A 117 -8.94 8.74 -6.10
N LYS A 118 -8.11 9.24 -5.21
CA LYS A 118 -8.54 9.73 -3.92
C LYS A 118 -8.26 11.22 -3.82
N SER A 119 -9.32 12.03 -3.67
CA SER A 119 -9.24 13.45 -3.37
C SER A 119 -9.46 13.65 -1.87
N ILE A 120 -8.54 14.31 -1.22
CA ILE A 120 -8.54 14.50 0.24
C ILE A 120 -8.47 16.00 0.51
N GLU A 121 -9.32 16.46 1.44
CA GLU A 121 -9.21 17.77 2.04
C GLU A 121 -9.07 17.61 3.55
N ILE A 122 -8.06 18.23 4.14
CA ILE A 122 -7.81 18.24 5.58
C ILE A 122 -8.00 19.67 6.07
N ILE A 123 -9.04 19.87 6.86
CA ILE A 123 -9.32 21.17 7.50
C ILE A 123 -8.88 21.06 8.96
N ARG A 124 -8.03 21.99 9.39
CA ARG A 124 -7.50 22.03 10.75
C ARG A 124 -8.18 23.12 11.57
N SER A 125 -8.07 23.01 12.90
CA SER A 125 -8.47 24.09 13.80
C SER A 125 -7.71 25.37 13.43
N GLY A 126 -8.46 26.48 13.25
CA GLY A 126 -7.90 27.73 12.72
C GLY A 126 -8.23 27.99 11.25
N GLY A 127 -8.92 27.07 10.56
CA GLY A 127 -9.43 27.26 9.20
C GLY A 127 -8.41 26.98 8.09
N GLU A 128 -7.24 26.45 8.41
CA GLU A 128 -6.29 26.00 7.39
C GLU A 128 -6.85 24.79 6.63
N SER A 129 -6.90 24.88 5.31
CA SER A 129 -7.28 23.76 4.43
C SER A 129 -6.09 23.28 3.61
N LEU A 130 -5.88 21.97 3.60
CA LEU A 130 -4.85 21.28 2.83
C LEU A 130 -5.53 20.26 1.93
N THR A 131 -5.24 20.33 0.62
CA THR A 131 -5.80 19.42 -0.37
C THR A 131 -4.73 18.50 -0.94
N ASP A 132 -5.06 17.24 -1.18
CA ASP A 132 -4.19 16.27 -1.81
C ASP A 132 -4.99 15.39 -2.78
N VAL A 133 -4.38 15.04 -3.91
CA VAL A 133 -4.94 14.10 -4.88
C VAL A 133 -3.98 12.94 -5.03
N ARG A 134 -4.49 11.73 -4.84
CA ARG A 134 -3.70 10.50 -4.83
C ARG A 134 -4.23 9.54 -5.89
N PRO A 135 -3.70 9.61 -7.11
CA PRO A 135 -3.96 8.57 -8.10
C PRO A 135 -3.26 7.28 -7.66
N LEU A 136 -3.83 6.15 -7.98
CA LEU A 136 -3.20 4.85 -7.81
C LEU A 136 -3.68 3.92 -8.91
N ILE A 137 -2.74 3.25 -9.56
CA ILE A 137 -3.07 2.23 -10.56
C ILE A 137 -2.27 0.97 -10.31
N ARG A 138 -2.84 -0.15 -10.75
CA ARG A 138 -2.17 -1.43 -10.74
C ARG A 138 -2.57 -2.24 -11.97
N PHE A 139 -1.59 -2.93 -12.52
CA PHE A 139 -1.75 -3.93 -13.58
C PHE A 139 -1.12 -5.23 -13.12
N ASN A 140 -1.90 -6.31 -13.10
CA ASN A 140 -1.42 -7.63 -12.72
C ASN A 140 -1.74 -8.63 -13.83
N VAL A 141 -0.85 -9.60 -13.96
CA VAL A 141 -0.99 -10.74 -14.86
C VAL A 141 -0.70 -12.02 -14.09
N SER A 142 -1.55 -13.01 -14.27
CA SER A 142 -1.39 -14.36 -13.74
C SER A 142 -1.48 -15.36 -14.89
N VAL A 143 -0.54 -16.27 -14.94
CA VAL A 143 -0.45 -17.31 -15.98
C VAL A 143 -0.38 -18.67 -15.32
N MET A 144 -1.28 -19.57 -15.70
CA MET A 144 -1.21 -20.98 -15.29
C MET A 144 -0.69 -21.83 -16.44
N LEU A 145 0.38 -22.55 -16.18
CA LEU A 145 0.94 -23.57 -17.08
C LEU A 145 0.54 -24.96 -16.60
N GLU A 146 0.34 -25.87 -17.56
CA GLU A 146 0.17 -27.31 -17.29
C GLU A 146 1.08 -28.13 -18.19
N LYS A 147 1.91 -28.97 -17.58
CA LYS A 147 2.79 -29.91 -18.28
C LYS A 147 2.86 -31.21 -17.51
N ASN A 148 2.61 -32.32 -18.20
CA ASN A 148 2.66 -33.68 -17.63
C ASN A 148 1.79 -33.83 -16.35
N GLY A 149 0.60 -33.21 -16.34
CA GLY A 149 -0.32 -33.26 -15.21
C GLY A 149 0.01 -32.30 -14.05
N ARG A 150 1.18 -31.68 -14.05
CA ARG A 150 1.55 -30.65 -13.08
C ARG A 150 1.06 -29.29 -13.56
N LYS A 151 0.43 -28.55 -12.62
CA LYS A 151 -0.06 -27.18 -12.85
C LYS A 151 0.66 -26.22 -11.92
N GLU A 152 1.16 -25.14 -12.47
CA GLU A 152 1.82 -24.09 -11.69
C GLU A 152 1.44 -22.72 -12.22
N THR A 153 1.41 -21.77 -11.30
CA THR A 153 1.01 -20.39 -11.60
C THR A 153 2.15 -19.43 -11.36
N GLY A 154 2.33 -18.52 -12.27
CA GLY A 154 3.19 -17.36 -12.12
C GLY A 154 2.35 -16.09 -12.11
N VAL A 155 2.66 -15.18 -11.17
CA VAL A 155 1.97 -13.90 -11.02
C VAL A 155 3.01 -12.80 -11.01
N TYR A 156 2.75 -11.76 -11.80
CA TYR A 156 3.55 -10.56 -11.76
C TYR A 156 2.68 -9.32 -11.95
N GLY A 157 3.05 -8.22 -11.31
CA GLY A 157 2.27 -6.99 -11.40
C GLY A 157 3.10 -5.76 -11.11
N ILE A 158 2.70 -4.68 -11.75
CA ILE A 158 3.26 -3.34 -11.59
C ILE A 158 2.17 -2.35 -11.20
N GLY A 159 2.55 -1.28 -10.55
CA GLY A 159 1.61 -0.24 -10.15
C GLY A 159 2.31 0.97 -9.60
N GLY A 160 1.55 2.03 -9.41
CA GLY A 160 2.10 3.28 -8.87
C GLY A 160 1.10 4.42 -8.85
N ARG A 161 1.53 5.55 -8.30
CA ARG A 161 0.73 6.77 -8.18
C ARG A 161 0.91 7.66 -9.41
N GLN A 162 0.43 7.18 -10.54
CA GLN A 162 0.56 7.84 -11.84
C GLN A 162 -0.57 7.43 -12.79
N SER A 163 -0.52 7.90 -14.04
CA SER A 163 -1.48 7.54 -15.07
C SER A 163 -1.27 6.11 -15.61
N TYR A 164 -2.26 5.59 -16.31
CA TYR A 164 -2.13 4.31 -17.03
C TYR A 164 -1.15 4.39 -18.21
N ASP A 165 -0.82 5.57 -18.72
CA ASP A 165 -0.07 5.70 -19.98
C ASP A 165 1.25 4.97 -20.01
N SER A 166 1.99 4.97 -18.90
CA SER A 166 3.27 4.26 -18.80
C SER A 166 3.10 2.74 -18.83
N TYR A 167 2.00 2.23 -18.25
CA TYR A 167 1.75 0.79 -18.14
C TYR A 167 1.10 0.20 -19.39
N LEU A 168 0.40 1.04 -20.17
CA LEU A 168 -0.23 0.63 -21.42
C LEU A 168 0.73 0.65 -22.62
N LYS A 169 1.97 1.13 -22.46
CA LYS A 169 3.02 0.98 -23.48
C LYS A 169 3.31 -0.50 -23.71
N GLU A 170 3.50 -0.84 -24.98
CA GLU A 170 3.59 -2.24 -25.39
C GLU A 170 4.74 -2.98 -24.68
N ASP A 171 5.91 -2.38 -24.61
CA ASP A 171 7.06 -2.98 -23.95
C ASP A 171 6.81 -3.24 -22.45
N ASN A 172 6.10 -2.33 -21.77
CA ASN A 172 5.86 -2.46 -20.34
C ASN A 172 4.88 -3.60 -20.01
N TRP A 173 3.73 -3.66 -20.69
CA TRP A 173 2.80 -4.74 -20.42
C TRP A 173 3.31 -6.10 -20.92
N LYS A 174 4.11 -6.16 -22.01
CA LYS A 174 4.80 -7.37 -22.46
C LYS A 174 5.79 -7.87 -21.41
N ASN A 175 6.60 -6.98 -20.83
CA ASN A 175 7.52 -7.35 -19.75
C ASN A 175 6.80 -7.95 -18.54
N VAL A 176 5.61 -7.43 -18.19
CA VAL A 176 4.79 -8.02 -17.11
C VAL A 176 4.33 -9.43 -17.48
N CYS A 177 3.91 -9.63 -18.71
CA CYS A 177 3.51 -10.95 -19.24
C CYS A 177 4.67 -11.95 -19.23
N ASP A 178 5.82 -11.53 -19.74
CA ASP A 178 7.01 -12.38 -19.86
C ASP A 178 7.53 -12.78 -18.46
N GLU A 179 7.47 -11.87 -17.49
CA GLU A 179 7.87 -12.17 -16.11
C GLU A 179 6.89 -13.12 -15.42
N ALA A 180 5.58 -12.92 -15.58
CA ALA A 180 4.58 -13.85 -15.07
C ALA A 180 4.76 -15.26 -15.66
N LEU A 181 4.99 -15.34 -16.97
CA LEU A 181 5.25 -16.61 -17.67
C LEU A 181 6.56 -17.26 -17.19
N ARG A 182 7.62 -16.46 -17.03
CA ARG A 182 8.90 -16.94 -16.50
C ARG A 182 8.74 -17.55 -15.11
N ILE A 183 8.00 -16.89 -14.21
CA ILE A 183 7.72 -17.40 -12.86
C ILE A 183 6.96 -18.73 -12.92
N ALA A 184 5.92 -18.83 -13.76
CA ALA A 184 5.16 -20.07 -13.93
C ALA A 184 6.06 -21.21 -14.46
N SER A 185 6.94 -20.92 -15.41
CA SER A 185 7.88 -21.89 -15.99
C SER A 185 8.89 -22.40 -14.97
N VAL A 186 9.46 -21.49 -14.18
CA VAL A 186 10.38 -21.86 -13.08
C VAL A 186 9.68 -22.72 -12.04
N ASN A 187 8.43 -22.38 -11.69
CA ASN A 187 7.65 -23.16 -10.75
C ASN A 187 7.37 -24.59 -11.26
N LEU A 188 7.12 -24.76 -12.57
CA LEU A 188 6.94 -26.09 -13.17
C LEU A 188 8.17 -26.99 -13.03
N GLU A 189 9.36 -26.41 -13.06
CA GLU A 189 10.63 -27.11 -12.94
C GLU A 189 11.11 -27.22 -11.49
N SER A 190 10.43 -26.57 -10.56
CA SER A 190 10.82 -26.54 -9.15
C SER A 190 10.73 -27.89 -8.50
N LYS A 191 11.64 -28.15 -7.57
CA LYS A 191 11.62 -29.32 -6.69
C LYS A 191 11.19 -28.89 -5.29
N PRO A 192 10.64 -29.82 -4.46
CA PRO A 192 10.36 -29.52 -3.06
C PRO A 192 11.63 -29.02 -2.35
N ALA A 193 11.48 -27.95 -1.57
CA ALA A 193 12.58 -27.46 -0.75
C ALA A 193 12.93 -28.50 0.35
N PRO A 194 14.20 -28.71 0.67
CA PRO A 194 14.58 -29.56 1.79
C PRO A 194 14.07 -28.95 3.10
N ALA A 195 13.59 -29.81 4.00
CA ALA A 195 13.22 -29.42 5.35
C ALA A 195 14.41 -29.60 6.30
N GLY A 196 14.63 -28.67 7.23
CA GLY A 196 15.69 -28.74 8.22
C GLY A 196 16.41 -27.41 8.44
N GLU A 197 17.37 -27.41 9.35
CA GLU A 197 18.22 -26.25 9.60
C GLU A 197 19.24 -26.08 8.49
N MET A 198 19.31 -24.88 7.93
CA MET A 198 20.21 -24.56 6.83
C MET A 198 20.58 -23.10 6.79
N LYS A 199 21.69 -22.77 6.15
CA LYS A 199 22.06 -21.39 5.85
C LYS A 199 21.19 -20.86 4.71
N VAL A 200 20.55 -19.72 4.94
CA VAL A 200 19.62 -19.08 3.98
C VAL A 200 20.14 -17.71 3.60
N VAL A 201 20.18 -17.44 2.31
CA VAL A 201 20.42 -16.10 1.75
C VAL A 201 19.12 -15.57 1.21
N LEU A 202 18.62 -14.47 1.78
CA LEU A 202 17.41 -13.81 1.34
C LEU A 202 17.75 -12.81 0.22
N GLY A 203 17.25 -13.07 -0.99
CA GLY A 203 17.37 -12.15 -2.12
C GLY A 203 16.40 -10.97 -2.02
N PRO A 204 16.46 -10.03 -2.98
CA PRO A 204 15.51 -8.91 -3.07
C PRO A 204 14.10 -9.40 -3.42
N GLY A 205 13.08 -8.58 -3.09
CA GLY A 205 11.68 -8.84 -3.40
C GLY A 205 10.89 -9.35 -2.20
N TRP A 206 10.03 -10.35 -2.40
CA TRP A 206 9.14 -10.89 -1.36
C TRP A 206 9.83 -11.31 -0.06
N PRO A 207 11.05 -11.89 -0.04
CA PRO A 207 11.74 -12.17 1.21
C PRO A 207 11.98 -10.95 2.11
N ALA A 208 11.98 -9.74 1.56
CA ALA A 208 12.05 -8.50 2.35
C ALA A 208 10.83 -8.29 3.26
N ILE A 209 9.68 -8.89 2.93
CA ILE A 209 8.50 -8.87 3.78
C ILE A 209 8.76 -9.60 5.09
N LEU A 210 9.53 -10.67 5.09
CA LEU A 210 9.91 -11.36 6.34
C LEU A 210 10.62 -10.40 7.31
N ILE A 211 11.49 -9.54 6.79
CA ILE A 211 12.19 -8.53 7.59
C ILE A 211 11.23 -7.42 8.02
N HIS A 212 10.31 -7.02 7.13
CA HIS A 212 9.26 -6.07 7.45
C HIS A 212 8.38 -6.58 8.61
N GLU A 213 7.91 -7.83 8.56
CA GLU A 213 7.11 -8.42 9.62
C GLU A 213 7.89 -8.63 10.92
N ALA A 214 9.11 -9.17 10.83
CA ALA A 214 9.90 -9.50 12.00
C ALA A 214 10.48 -8.27 12.73
N ILE A 215 10.86 -7.25 11.99
CA ILE A 215 11.58 -6.07 12.50
C ILE A 215 10.74 -4.80 12.29
N GLY A 216 10.16 -4.62 11.10
CA GLY A 216 9.41 -3.42 10.73
C GLY A 216 8.24 -3.18 11.66
N HIS A 217 7.34 -4.13 11.83
CA HIS A 217 6.20 -4.02 12.75
C HIS A 217 6.61 -3.92 14.22
N GLY A 218 7.78 -4.40 14.58
CA GLY A 218 8.38 -4.15 15.89
C GLY A 218 8.66 -2.67 16.15
N PHE A 219 8.81 -1.88 15.08
CA PHE A 219 9.02 -0.44 15.13
C PHE A 219 7.76 0.39 14.81
N ASP A 220 6.82 -0.12 14.02
CA ASP A 220 5.55 0.57 13.71
C ASP A 220 4.65 0.72 14.94
N GLY A 221 4.78 -0.17 15.91
CA GLY A 221 4.08 -0.11 17.19
C GLY A 221 4.73 0.81 18.22
N MET A 222 5.57 1.75 17.82
CA MET A 222 6.14 2.73 18.74
C MET A 222 5.07 3.67 19.27
N ILE A 223 4.52 3.32 20.41
CA ILE A 223 3.75 4.24 21.23
C ILE A 223 4.76 5.11 21.97
N VAL A 224 4.80 6.39 21.60
CA VAL A 224 5.58 7.38 22.35
C VAL A 224 4.80 7.66 23.63
N TYR A 225 5.22 7.07 24.73
CA TYR A 225 4.79 7.50 26.04
C TYR A 225 5.61 8.72 26.44
N VAL A 226 4.98 9.87 26.47
CA VAL A 226 5.51 11.02 27.18
C VAL A 226 5.21 10.78 28.66
N ASP A 227 6.22 10.28 29.39
CA ASP A 227 6.08 10.11 30.84
C ASP A 227 5.92 11.47 31.53
N GLN A 228 5.14 11.47 32.59
CA GLN A 228 4.76 12.70 33.32
C GLN A 228 5.96 13.57 33.65
N ALA A 229 5.80 14.87 33.40
CA ALA A 229 6.64 15.95 33.90
C ALA A 229 8.16 15.78 33.69
N GLY A 230 8.64 16.09 32.51
CA GLY A 230 10.06 16.44 32.30
C GLY A 230 11.03 15.26 32.10
N LYS A 231 10.55 14.03 32.01
CA LYS A 231 11.39 12.90 31.64
C LYS A 231 11.42 12.71 30.12
N PRO A 232 12.53 12.24 29.55
CA PRO A 232 12.62 12.00 28.11
C PRO A 232 11.60 10.95 27.66
N PRO A 233 11.04 11.09 26.45
CA PRO A 233 10.04 10.16 25.93
C PRO A 233 10.59 8.73 25.92
N ARG A 234 9.78 7.79 26.37
CA ARG A 234 10.09 6.36 26.31
C ARG A 234 9.36 5.74 25.14
N PHE A 235 10.05 4.98 24.34
CA PHE A 235 9.48 4.26 23.22
C PHE A 235 9.24 2.80 23.64
N TYR A 236 8.01 2.33 23.44
CA TYR A 236 7.65 0.94 23.67
C TYR A 236 7.32 0.27 22.34
N THR A 237 7.99 -0.82 22.02
CA THR A 237 7.60 -1.68 20.91
C THR A 237 6.50 -2.64 21.38
N GLY A 238 5.32 -2.58 20.75
CA GLY A 238 4.20 -3.44 21.11
C GLY A 238 4.54 -4.92 20.82
N GLY A 239 4.44 -5.79 21.83
CA GLY A 239 4.46 -7.26 21.63
C GLY A 239 5.62 -8.03 22.21
N TRP A 240 6.75 -7.46 22.55
CA TRP A 240 7.90 -8.17 23.10
C TRP A 240 7.94 -8.09 24.63
N LYS A 241 8.28 -9.20 25.31
CA LYS A 241 8.26 -9.28 26.78
C LYS A 241 9.27 -8.38 27.50
N ASP A 242 10.32 -7.93 26.83
CA ASP A 242 11.34 -7.02 27.38
C ASP A 242 11.21 -5.63 26.78
N ARG A 243 10.22 -4.88 27.21
CA ARG A 243 9.79 -3.61 26.61
C ARG A 243 10.57 -2.37 27.02
N GLU A 244 11.62 -2.50 27.84
CA GLU A 244 12.45 -1.37 28.29
C GLU A 244 13.82 -1.32 27.63
N LYS A 245 13.92 -1.37 26.30
CA LYS A 245 15.14 -0.95 25.67
C LYS A 245 15.10 0.58 25.52
N LYS A 246 16.01 1.25 26.21
CA LYS A 246 16.25 2.70 26.00
C LYS A 246 16.65 2.92 24.55
N ILE A 247 15.71 3.41 23.76
CA ILE A 247 16.06 3.92 22.42
C ILE A 247 16.77 5.26 22.63
N PRO A 248 17.87 5.51 21.93
CA PRO A 248 18.57 6.79 22.05
C PRO A 248 17.61 7.95 21.76
N THR A 249 17.49 8.89 22.67
CA THR A 249 16.64 10.07 22.53
C THR A 249 17.23 11.16 21.63
N ASP A 250 18.41 10.91 21.09
CA ASP A 250 19.05 11.78 20.14
C ASP A 250 18.30 11.73 18.78
N PRO A 251 17.83 12.89 18.27
CA PRO A 251 17.09 12.96 17.01
C PRO A 251 17.84 12.37 15.81
N LYS A 252 19.17 12.39 15.81
CA LYS A 252 20.00 11.80 14.74
C LYS A 252 19.97 10.28 14.78
N SER A 253 19.94 9.68 15.95
CA SER A 253 19.80 8.23 16.12
C SER A 253 18.41 7.74 15.77
N LEU A 254 17.35 8.49 16.13
CA LEU A 254 15.98 8.23 15.73
C LEU A 254 15.81 8.35 14.21
N PHE A 255 16.41 9.38 13.60
CA PHE A 255 16.41 9.55 12.16
C PHE A 255 17.13 8.40 11.44
N LYS A 256 18.24 7.93 12.00
CA LYS A 256 19.00 6.81 11.45
C LYS A 256 18.21 5.49 11.51
N ILE A 257 17.43 5.26 12.57
CA ILE A 257 16.54 4.11 12.69
C ILE A 257 15.38 4.23 11.69
N ALA A 258 14.72 5.38 11.63
CA ALA A 258 13.64 5.65 10.69
C ALA A 258 14.14 5.64 9.23
N TRP A 259 15.34 6.15 8.97
CA TRP A 259 15.99 6.11 7.67
C TRP A 259 16.30 4.67 7.25
N ASN A 260 16.82 3.85 8.14
CA ASN A 260 17.08 2.44 7.86
C ASN A 260 15.79 1.66 7.57
N GLN A 261 14.68 1.97 8.23
CA GLN A 261 13.37 1.39 7.92
C GLN A 261 12.85 1.83 6.54
N HIS A 262 12.95 3.10 6.21
CA HIS A 262 12.62 3.61 4.87
C HIS A 262 13.56 3.04 3.80
N PHE A 263 14.81 2.83 4.15
CA PHE A 263 15.80 2.18 3.29
C PHE A 263 15.49 0.70 3.05
N ILE A 264 15.00 -0.03 4.04
CA ILE A 264 14.53 -1.42 3.88
C ILE A 264 13.31 -1.45 2.93
N SER A 265 12.40 -0.49 3.04
CA SER A 265 11.24 -0.35 2.16
C SER A 265 11.59 0.08 0.73
N ILE A 266 12.65 0.89 0.54
CA ILE A 266 13.07 1.43 -0.75
C ILE A 266 14.16 0.57 -1.41
N PHE A 267 15.05 -0.04 -0.64
CA PHE A 267 16.18 -0.85 -1.10
C PHE A 267 15.96 -2.35 -0.94
N THR A 268 14.77 -2.84 -1.25
CA THR A 268 14.54 -4.30 -1.42
C THR A 268 15.44 -4.94 -2.47
N SER A 269 16.26 -4.15 -3.16
CA SER A 269 17.19 -4.61 -4.18
C SER A 269 18.54 -5.11 -3.66
N LEU A 270 18.91 -4.88 -2.39
CA LEU A 270 20.30 -5.05 -1.96
C LEU A 270 20.52 -5.65 -0.57
N LEU A 271 19.50 -6.20 0.10
CA LEU A 271 19.73 -6.81 1.40
C LEU A 271 19.99 -8.31 1.29
N ILE A 272 21.25 -8.70 1.29
CA ILE A 272 21.69 -10.09 1.52
C ILE A 272 21.85 -10.22 3.03
N ILE A 273 20.96 -10.95 3.69
CA ILE A 273 21.14 -11.34 5.08
C ILE A 273 21.64 -12.78 5.10
N GLN A 274 22.83 -12.95 5.63
CA GLN A 274 23.36 -14.26 5.95
C GLN A 274 22.94 -14.58 7.39
N ILE A 275 22.01 -15.53 7.55
CA ILE A 275 21.58 -16.07 8.86
C ILE A 275 22.39 -17.31 9.15
#